data_94392f86b03651dc53f46f79901050da
#
_entry.id   94392f86b03651dc53f46f79901050da
#
_cell.length_a   1.000
_cell.length_b   1.000
_cell.length_c   1.000
_cell.angle_alpha   90.00
_cell.angle_beta   90.00
_cell.angle_gamma   90.00
#
_symmetry.space_group_name_H-M   'P 1'
#
loop_
_entity.id
_entity.type
_entity.pdbx_description
1 polymer ?
#
loop_
_entity_poly.entity_id
_entity_poly.type
_entity_poly.pdbx_seq_one_letter_code
_entity_poly.pdbx_strand_id
1 'polypeptide(L)'
;MLGMQKLISVALDVPINQLFDYIVENQDIKIGCRVKVPFGSSTRTGIIVETKKLNADQTTYKIKNIFKVLDECRVLSIEMMETCKWAATYYHYPIGQVLFNALTPIHRKGSPSPDKKLVSNEKSSKFQLRLNEEQSKVAIDIYKNIK
;
A
#
# COMPACT_ATOMS: atom_id res chain seq x y z
N MET A 1 1.94 31.01 8.64
CA MET A 1 0.86 30.01 8.50
C MET A 1 1.39 28.69 9.05
N LEU A 2 0.85 28.25 10.16
CA LEU A 2 1.16 26.92 10.70
C LEU A 2 0.56 25.90 9.73
N GLY A 3 1.42 25.17 9.02
CA GLY A 3 0.98 24.10 8.12
C GLY A 3 0.20 23.06 8.89
N MET A 4 -0.86 22.51 8.29
CA MET A 4 -1.65 21.44 8.90
C MET A 4 -0.77 20.19 9.07
N GLN A 5 -0.33 19.96 10.29
CA GLN A 5 0.38 18.72 10.65
C GLN A 5 -0.64 17.59 10.83
N LYS A 6 -0.35 16.43 10.24
CA LYS A 6 -1.14 15.22 10.39
C LYS A 6 -0.26 14.12 10.98
N LEU A 7 -0.84 13.34 11.87
CA LEU A 7 -0.22 12.12 12.38
C LEU A 7 -0.61 10.95 11.48
N ILE A 8 0.36 10.14 11.08
CA ILE A 8 0.12 8.92 10.30
C ILE A 8 0.71 7.72 10.99
N SER A 9 0.02 6.58 10.92
CA SER A 9 0.55 5.30 11.34
C SER A 9 1.02 4.52 10.13
N VAL A 10 2.29 4.11 10.16
CA VAL A 10 3.02 3.52 9.04
C VAL A 10 3.42 2.09 9.39
N ALA A 11 3.15 1.17 8.48
CA ALA A 11 3.65 -0.20 8.52
C ALA A 11 5.03 -0.28 7.86
N LEU A 12 5.99 -0.90 8.53
CA LEU A 12 7.35 -1.14 8.03
C LEU A 12 7.59 -2.63 7.83
N ASP A 13 8.42 -2.97 6.85
CA ASP A 13 8.88 -4.36 6.64
C ASP A 13 9.91 -4.75 7.70
N VAL A 14 9.41 -4.99 8.90
CA VAL A 14 10.18 -5.42 10.08
C VAL A 14 9.41 -6.51 10.83
N PRO A 15 10.09 -7.44 11.51
CA PRO A 15 9.44 -8.52 12.26
C PRO A 15 8.85 -8.04 13.61
N ILE A 16 8.19 -6.89 13.60
CA ILE A 16 7.57 -6.27 14.77
C ILE A 16 6.10 -6.04 14.43
N ASN A 17 5.20 -6.60 15.22
CA ASN A 17 3.76 -6.49 15.00
C ASN A 17 3.20 -5.19 15.59
N GLN A 18 3.65 -4.05 15.04
CA GLN A 18 3.12 -2.74 15.40
C GLN A 18 3.21 -1.76 14.23
N LEU A 19 2.44 -0.70 14.29
CA LEU A 19 2.53 0.46 13.41
C LEU A 19 3.42 1.53 14.08
N PHE A 20 4.08 2.33 13.27
CA PHE A 20 4.97 3.40 13.73
C PHE A 20 4.37 4.76 13.35
N ASP A 21 4.28 5.65 14.33
CA ASP A 21 3.68 6.97 14.12
C ASP A 21 4.73 7.99 13.64
N TYR A 22 4.33 8.79 12.65
CA TYR A 22 5.13 9.86 12.05
C TYR A 22 4.28 11.10 11.79
N ILE A 23 4.92 12.25 11.72
CA ILE A 23 4.29 13.52 11.37
C ILE A 23 4.48 13.78 9.86
N VAL A 24 3.43 14.30 9.23
CA VAL A 24 3.44 14.79 7.85
C VAL A 24 3.02 16.25 7.85
N GLU A 25 3.81 17.08 7.17
CA GLU A 25 3.54 18.52 7.01
C GLU A 25 3.24 18.83 5.55
N ASN A 26 2.15 19.55 5.30
CA ASN A 26 1.81 20.14 3.99
C ASN A 26 1.84 19.20 2.78
N GLN A 27 1.63 17.88 2.96
CA GLN A 27 1.59 16.92 1.87
C GLN A 27 0.22 16.27 1.79
N ASP A 28 -0.24 16.05 0.55
CA ASP A 28 -1.43 15.22 0.31
C ASP A 28 -1.05 13.76 0.53
N ILE A 29 -1.73 13.13 1.48
CA ILE A 29 -1.46 11.75 1.89
C ILE A 29 -2.72 10.90 1.74
N LYS A 30 -2.51 9.68 1.25
CA LYS A 30 -3.59 8.69 1.11
C LYS A 30 -3.17 7.38 1.77
N ILE A 31 -4.09 6.74 2.47
CA ILE A 31 -3.89 5.38 2.99
C ILE A 31 -3.56 4.46 1.82
N GLY A 32 -2.57 3.58 1.98
CA GLY A 32 -2.07 2.69 0.94
C GLY A 32 -0.96 3.29 0.06
N CYS A 33 -0.54 4.55 0.29
CA CYS A 33 0.66 5.12 -0.31
C CYS A 33 1.91 4.76 0.48
N ARG A 34 3.05 4.73 -0.21
CA ARG A 34 4.36 4.51 0.42
C ARG A 34 4.99 5.83 0.84
N VAL A 35 5.75 5.77 1.91
CA VAL A 35 6.52 6.90 2.44
C VAL A 35 7.95 6.49 2.75
N LYS A 36 8.89 7.43 2.68
CA LYS A 36 10.24 7.29 3.24
C LYS A 36 10.26 7.86 4.65
N VAL A 37 10.69 7.04 5.60
CA VAL A 37 10.71 7.39 7.03
C VAL A 37 12.06 7.08 7.67
N PRO A 38 12.44 7.84 8.71
CA PRO A 38 13.59 7.49 9.54
C PRO A 38 13.21 6.33 10.49
N PHE A 39 14.03 5.28 10.51
CA PHE A 39 13.86 4.15 11.41
C PHE A 39 15.21 3.74 12.03
N GLY A 40 15.37 3.97 13.32
CA GLY A 40 16.67 3.86 13.97
C GLY A 40 17.68 4.81 13.34
N SER A 41 18.81 4.29 12.90
CA SER A 41 19.86 4.99 12.14
C SER A 41 19.70 4.91 10.63
N SER A 42 18.66 4.23 10.14
CA SER A 42 18.44 3.99 8.71
C SER A 42 17.18 4.67 8.19
N THR A 43 17.07 4.75 6.86
CA THR A 43 15.85 5.19 6.16
C THR A 43 15.14 3.97 5.62
N ARG A 44 13.85 3.86 5.90
CA ARG A 44 13.00 2.76 5.42
C ARG A 44 11.86 3.26 4.56
N THR A 45 11.36 2.38 3.70
CA THR A 45 10.07 2.56 3.03
C THR A 45 8.99 1.99 3.92
N GLY A 46 7.90 2.71 4.10
CA GLY A 46 6.71 2.25 4.82
C GLY A 46 5.45 2.46 4.00
N ILE A 47 4.35 1.87 4.45
CA ILE A 47 3.02 2.01 3.86
C ILE A 47 2.13 2.72 4.88
N ILE A 48 1.43 3.78 4.46
CA ILE A 48 0.47 4.50 5.30
C ILE A 48 -0.75 3.61 5.52
N VAL A 49 -1.02 3.26 6.79
CA VAL A 49 -2.16 2.41 7.17
C VAL A 49 -3.30 3.23 7.73
N GLU A 50 -2.99 4.29 8.49
CA GLU A 50 -3.97 5.15 9.14
C GLU A 50 -3.53 6.61 9.10
N THR A 51 -4.52 7.51 9.17
CA THR A 51 -4.30 8.94 9.38
C THR A 51 -5.06 9.38 10.61
N LYS A 52 -4.40 10.11 11.52
CA LYS A 52 -4.96 10.60 12.78
C LYS A 52 -4.82 12.11 12.85
N LYS A 53 -5.74 12.77 13.55
CA LYS A 53 -5.53 14.18 13.90
C LYS A 53 -4.46 14.25 14.99
N LEU A 54 -3.54 15.20 14.87
CA LEU A 54 -2.57 15.47 15.91
C LEU A 54 -3.29 16.15 17.08
N ASN A 55 -3.41 15.45 18.21
CA ASN A 55 -3.92 16.03 19.45
C ASN A 55 -2.75 16.54 20.29
N ALA A 56 -2.87 17.73 20.87
CA ALA A 56 -1.81 18.39 21.65
C ALA A 56 -1.30 17.54 22.83
N ASP A 57 -2.13 16.64 23.36
CA ASP A 57 -1.79 15.78 24.51
C ASP A 57 -0.91 14.57 24.15
N GLN A 58 -0.72 14.27 22.85
CA GLN A 58 0.10 13.13 22.39
C GLN A 58 1.56 13.48 22.18
N THR A 59 1.98 14.70 22.47
CA THR A 59 3.35 15.20 22.27
C THR A 59 4.36 14.74 23.34
N THR A 60 4.02 13.79 24.21
CA THR A 60 4.93 13.26 25.24
C THR A 60 6.15 12.54 24.65
N TYR A 61 6.06 12.06 23.41
CA TYR A 61 7.16 11.42 22.68
C TYR A 61 7.55 12.28 21.46
N LYS A 62 8.86 12.41 21.21
CA LYS A 62 9.40 13.11 20.05
C LYS A 62 9.11 12.31 18.78
N ILE A 63 7.91 12.52 18.19
CA ILE A 63 7.50 11.89 16.92
C ILE A 63 8.34 12.49 15.81
N LYS A 64 8.89 11.63 14.93
CA LYS A 64 9.73 12.05 13.81
C LYS A 64 8.86 12.39 12.59
N ASN A 65 9.35 13.32 11.77
CA ASN A 65 8.73 13.62 10.49
C ASN A 65 9.10 12.54 9.44
N ILE A 66 8.23 12.33 8.46
CA ILE A 66 8.59 11.57 7.27
C ILE A 66 9.58 12.38 6.42
N PHE A 67 10.36 11.69 5.57
CA PHE A 67 11.21 12.38 4.61
C PHE A 67 10.40 12.80 3.37
N LYS A 68 9.60 11.90 2.82
CA LYS A 68 8.75 12.17 1.64
C LYS A 68 7.69 11.11 1.42
N VAL A 69 6.61 11.49 0.74
CA VAL A 69 5.64 10.58 0.12
C VAL A 69 6.21 10.11 -1.22
N LEU A 70 6.11 8.83 -1.53
CA LEU A 70 6.65 8.22 -2.75
C LEU A 70 5.63 8.14 -3.89
N ASP A 71 4.34 8.13 -3.55
CA ASP A 71 3.27 7.83 -4.49
C ASP A 71 2.19 8.91 -4.46
N GLU A 72 1.74 9.35 -5.63
CA GLU A 72 0.57 10.24 -5.78
C GLU A 72 -0.75 9.47 -5.63
N CYS A 73 -0.73 8.17 -5.96
CA CYS A 73 -1.87 7.27 -5.86
C CYS A 73 -1.55 6.08 -4.97
N ARG A 74 -2.60 5.44 -4.44
CA ARG A 74 -2.46 4.23 -3.65
C ARG A 74 -1.78 3.12 -4.44
N VAL A 75 -0.77 2.48 -3.86
CA VAL A 75 -0.15 1.26 -4.42
C VAL A 75 -0.87 -0.01 -3.95
N LEU A 76 -1.61 0.07 -2.85
CA LEU A 76 -2.53 -0.96 -2.36
C LEU A 76 -3.94 -0.37 -2.28
N SER A 77 -4.92 -1.09 -2.82
CA SER A 77 -6.33 -0.71 -2.66
C SER A 77 -6.80 -0.89 -1.22
N ILE A 78 -7.93 -0.28 -0.87
CA ILE A 78 -8.50 -0.40 0.48
C ILE A 78 -8.85 -1.87 0.76
N GLU A 79 -9.45 -2.57 -0.19
CA GLU A 79 -9.84 -3.98 -0.08
C GLU A 79 -8.61 -4.87 0.17
N MET A 80 -7.50 -4.62 -0.54
CA MET A 80 -6.25 -5.35 -0.32
C MET A 80 -5.67 -5.03 1.06
N MET A 81 -5.73 -3.79 1.52
CA MET A 81 -5.30 -3.40 2.86
C MET A 81 -6.09 -4.14 3.94
N GLU A 82 -7.42 -4.20 3.82
CA GLU A 82 -8.28 -4.93 4.75
C GLU A 82 -8.00 -6.45 4.73
N THR A 83 -7.81 -7.04 3.56
CA THR A 83 -7.41 -8.45 3.43
C THR A 83 -6.06 -8.71 4.13
N CYS A 84 -5.08 -7.83 3.96
CA CYS A 84 -3.79 -7.95 4.63
C CYS A 84 -3.90 -7.80 6.14
N LYS A 85 -4.73 -6.89 6.64
CA LYS A 85 -5.00 -6.74 8.09
C LYS A 85 -5.63 -8.01 8.67
N TRP A 86 -6.63 -8.54 7.98
CA TRP A 86 -7.26 -9.81 8.36
C TRP A 86 -6.23 -10.94 8.41
N ALA A 87 -5.42 -11.09 7.36
CA ALA A 87 -4.40 -12.15 7.29
C ALA A 87 -3.36 -12.00 8.40
N ALA A 88 -2.88 -10.77 8.66
CA ALA A 88 -1.94 -10.50 9.74
C ALA A 88 -2.49 -10.91 11.11
N THR A 89 -3.77 -10.61 11.37
CA THR A 89 -4.46 -10.97 12.61
C THR A 89 -4.68 -12.47 12.72
N TYR A 90 -5.17 -13.09 11.65
CA TYR A 90 -5.52 -14.53 11.62
C TYR A 90 -4.28 -15.42 11.79
N TYR A 91 -3.18 -15.10 11.10
CA TYR A 91 -1.93 -15.86 11.14
C TYR A 91 -0.94 -15.37 12.21
N HIS A 92 -1.31 -14.37 13.01
CA HIS A 92 -0.42 -13.73 14.00
C HIS A 92 0.92 -13.28 13.40
N TYR A 93 0.88 -12.73 12.18
CA TYR A 93 2.07 -12.31 11.45
C TYR A 93 2.21 -10.78 11.42
N PRO A 94 3.44 -10.22 11.45
CA PRO A 94 3.63 -8.77 11.46
C PRO A 94 2.97 -8.08 10.26
N ILE A 95 2.07 -7.13 10.52
CA ILE A 95 1.29 -6.45 9.49
C ILE A 95 2.16 -5.80 8.40
N GLY A 96 3.32 -5.24 8.78
CA GLY A 96 4.25 -4.65 7.83
C GLY A 96 4.74 -5.66 6.81
N GLN A 97 5.16 -6.85 7.25
CA GLN A 97 5.63 -7.90 6.35
C GLN A 97 4.51 -8.43 5.45
N VAL A 98 3.27 -8.55 5.95
CA VAL A 98 2.13 -8.96 5.13
C VAL A 98 1.86 -7.95 4.02
N LEU A 99 1.79 -6.65 4.35
CA LEU A 99 1.57 -5.57 3.39
C LEU A 99 2.68 -5.49 2.34
N PHE A 100 3.94 -5.63 2.76
CA PHE A 100 5.08 -5.62 1.83
C PHE A 100 5.09 -6.85 0.92
N ASN A 101 4.61 -8.01 1.38
CA ASN A 101 4.45 -9.19 0.54
C ASN A 101 3.35 -9.03 -0.53
N ALA A 102 2.35 -8.21 -0.28
CA ALA A 102 1.33 -7.85 -1.26
C ALA A 102 1.82 -6.85 -2.33
N LEU A 103 2.97 -6.19 -2.12
CA LEU A 103 3.56 -5.28 -3.09
C LEU A 103 4.34 -6.03 -4.18
N THR A 104 4.35 -5.45 -5.39
CA THR A 104 5.26 -5.91 -6.45
C THR A 104 6.73 -5.66 -6.05
N PRO A 105 7.71 -6.40 -6.61
CA PRO A 105 9.13 -6.21 -6.30
C PRO A 105 9.63 -4.78 -6.53
N ILE A 106 9.12 -4.09 -7.54
CA ILE A 106 9.47 -2.68 -7.84
C ILE A 106 9.02 -1.77 -6.70
N HIS A 107 7.78 -1.94 -6.25
CA HIS A 107 7.21 -1.14 -5.17
C HIS A 107 7.90 -1.41 -3.82
N ARG A 108 8.30 -2.66 -3.53
CA ARG A 108 9.07 -2.99 -2.31
C ARG A 108 10.38 -2.24 -2.19
N LYS A 109 11.10 -2.09 -3.31
CA LYS A 109 12.40 -1.38 -3.34
C LYS A 109 12.27 0.13 -3.12
N GLY A 110 11.06 0.67 -3.04
CA GLY A 110 10.81 2.10 -2.86
C GLY A 110 11.11 2.92 -4.11
N SER A 111 11.15 2.29 -5.28
CA SER A 111 11.18 2.99 -6.57
C SER A 111 9.85 3.71 -6.79
N PRO A 112 9.83 4.87 -7.46
CA PRO A 112 8.58 5.51 -7.85
C PRO A 112 7.70 4.55 -8.63
N SER A 113 6.38 4.68 -8.48
CA SER A 113 5.45 3.95 -9.35
C SER A 113 5.74 4.34 -10.79
N PRO A 114 5.81 3.38 -11.72
CA PRO A 114 5.92 3.72 -13.12
C PRO A 114 4.72 4.61 -13.48
N ASP A 115 5.01 5.75 -14.12
CA ASP A 115 3.96 6.68 -14.55
C ASP A 115 2.86 5.93 -15.28
N LYS A 116 1.60 6.30 -15.00
CA LYS A 116 0.42 5.75 -15.70
C LYS A 116 0.52 5.83 -17.24
N LYS A 117 1.42 6.64 -17.78
CA LYS A 117 1.70 6.73 -19.22
C LYS A 117 2.27 5.45 -19.83
N LEU A 118 2.89 4.56 -19.04
CA LEU A 118 3.39 3.28 -19.55
C LEU A 118 2.29 2.23 -19.70
N VAL A 119 1.16 2.39 -19.01
CA VAL A 119 0.02 1.47 -19.12
C VAL A 119 -0.86 1.79 -20.35
N SER A 120 -0.79 3.03 -20.88
CA SER A 120 -1.58 3.45 -22.04
C SER A 120 -0.98 3.05 -23.38
N ASN A 121 0.22 2.47 -23.42
CA ASN A 121 0.88 2.00 -24.66
C ASN A 121 1.05 0.48 -24.73
N GLU A 122 0.43 -0.29 -23.87
CA GLU A 122 0.11 -1.64 -24.24
C GLU A 122 -0.92 -1.55 -25.39
N LYS A 123 -0.41 -1.49 -26.63
CA LYS A 123 -1.15 -2.06 -27.74
C LYS A 123 -1.59 -3.41 -27.20
N SER A 124 -2.88 -3.52 -26.84
CA SER A 124 -3.50 -4.80 -26.63
C SER A 124 -3.24 -5.57 -27.91
N SER A 125 -2.14 -6.32 -27.97
CA SER A 125 -2.05 -7.39 -28.91
C SER A 125 -3.31 -8.17 -28.59
N LYS A 126 -4.25 -8.17 -29.53
CA LYS A 126 -5.44 -9.00 -29.48
C LYS A 126 -4.92 -10.45 -29.51
N PHE A 127 -4.41 -10.88 -28.36
CA PHE A 127 -4.14 -12.27 -28.14
C PHE A 127 -5.51 -12.94 -28.07
N GLN A 128 -6.03 -13.32 -29.23
CA GLN A 128 -7.22 -14.13 -29.29
C GLN A 128 -6.84 -15.51 -28.75
N LEU A 129 -7.08 -15.70 -27.48
CA LEU A 129 -7.09 -17.02 -26.86
C LEU A 129 -8.11 -17.86 -27.62
N ARG A 130 -7.64 -18.80 -28.45
CA ARG A 130 -8.49 -19.82 -29.02
C ARG A 130 -8.68 -20.89 -27.95
N LEU A 131 -9.82 -20.85 -27.31
CA LEU A 131 -10.24 -21.92 -26.39
C LEU A 131 -10.44 -23.20 -27.22
N ASN A 132 -10.02 -24.35 -26.67
CA ASN A 132 -10.40 -25.63 -27.22
C ASN A 132 -11.90 -25.93 -26.96
N GLU A 133 -12.45 -27.00 -27.54
CA GLU A 133 -13.88 -27.31 -27.43
C GLU A 133 -14.33 -27.51 -25.96
N GLU A 134 -13.53 -28.19 -25.15
CA GLU A 134 -13.83 -28.43 -23.75
C GLU A 134 -13.79 -27.13 -22.92
N GLN A 135 -12.78 -26.30 -23.13
CA GLN A 135 -12.67 -24.99 -22.48
C GLN A 135 -13.84 -24.08 -22.86
N SER A 136 -14.28 -24.13 -24.13
CA SER A 136 -15.42 -23.33 -24.60
C SER A 136 -16.73 -23.78 -23.93
N LYS A 137 -16.96 -25.09 -23.76
CA LYS A 137 -18.12 -25.63 -23.05
C LYS A 137 -18.13 -25.16 -21.59
N VAL A 138 -17.01 -25.32 -20.88
CA VAL A 138 -16.89 -24.90 -19.47
C VAL A 138 -17.11 -23.39 -19.33
N ALA A 139 -16.53 -22.57 -20.21
CA ALA A 139 -16.72 -21.13 -20.18
C ALA A 139 -18.21 -20.73 -20.37
N ILE A 140 -18.93 -21.40 -21.27
CA ILE A 140 -20.36 -21.17 -21.48
C ILE A 140 -21.17 -21.58 -20.24
N ASP A 141 -20.85 -22.70 -19.63
CA ASP A 141 -21.56 -23.18 -18.43
C ASP A 141 -21.32 -22.28 -17.22
N ILE A 142 -20.10 -21.80 -17.04
CA ILE A 142 -19.79 -20.80 -16.00
C ILE A 142 -20.62 -19.53 -16.24
N TYR A 143 -20.65 -19.03 -17.48
CA TYR A 143 -21.39 -17.79 -17.82
C TYR A 143 -22.90 -17.93 -17.57
N LYS A 144 -23.50 -19.12 -17.79
CA LYS A 144 -24.91 -19.38 -17.52
C LYS A 144 -25.24 -19.45 -16.03
N ASN A 145 -24.28 -19.83 -15.19
CA ASN A 145 -24.51 -20.03 -13.74
C ASN A 145 -24.14 -18.82 -12.88
N ILE A 146 -23.62 -17.72 -13.46
CA ILE A 146 -23.29 -16.44 -12.78
C ILE A 146 -24.46 -15.44 -12.78
N LYS A 147 -25.65 -15.81 -13.33
CA LYS A 147 -26.84 -14.93 -13.30
C LYS A 147 -27.67 -15.17 -12.08
#